data_a576339ecb1818e1264ede0fd9925a76
#
_entry.id   a576339ecb1818e1264ede0fd9925a76
#
_cell.length_a   1.000
_cell.length_b   1.000
_cell.length_c   1.000
_cell.angle_alpha   90.00
_cell.angle_beta   90.00
_cell.angle_gamma   90.00
#
_symmetry.space_group_name_H-M   'P 1'
#
loop_
_entity.id
_entity.type
_entity.pdbx_description
1 polymer ?
#
loop_
_entity_poly.entity_id
_entity_poly.type
_entity_poly.pdbx_seq_one_letter_code
_entity_poly.pdbx_strand_id
1 'polypeptide(L)'
;MDKQVQHILLQEVKRQNTTVELIASENFASDDVMRLCGSVFTNKYAEGYPSKRYYNGCEYMDEIEQLAIDELKRTYFCANANVQPHCGANANTAVYQAFLKPGDTILGMDLASGGHLSHGSKPNISGKIYDAHSYGVNEKGWLDLDAIEDQATKIKPKMIIAGASAYSRQIYWKDFREIADKVGAYLLCDMAHYSGLIAGGHYDNPVPYADVVTSTTHKTLRGPRGGIMLWENDDYTKKLNSAIFPGTQGGPLMNMIAAKAQAFKEANT
;
A
#
# COMPACT_ATOMS: atom_id res chain seq x y z
N MET A 1 -13.75 26.17 16.26
CA MET A 1 -13.80 25.88 14.82
C MET A 1 -14.53 27.00 14.12
N ASP A 2 -14.06 27.44 12.97
CA ASP A 2 -14.75 28.42 12.15
C ASP A 2 -16.15 27.94 11.75
N LYS A 3 -17.13 28.86 11.68
CA LYS A 3 -18.54 28.49 11.45
C LYS A 3 -18.78 27.85 10.07
N GLN A 4 -18.03 28.33 9.05
CA GLN A 4 -18.16 27.77 7.69
C GLN A 4 -17.59 26.34 7.64
N VAL A 5 -16.41 26.11 8.25
CA VAL A 5 -15.80 24.79 8.35
C VAL A 5 -16.70 23.83 9.11
N GLN A 6 -17.26 24.29 10.25
CA GLN A 6 -18.20 23.49 11.04
C GLN A 6 -19.46 23.13 10.26
N HIS A 7 -20.01 24.08 9.50
CA HIS A 7 -21.18 23.82 8.66
C HIS A 7 -20.91 22.73 7.63
N ILE A 8 -19.78 22.82 6.90
CA ILE A 8 -19.39 21.83 5.88
C ILE A 8 -19.21 20.44 6.53
N LEU A 9 -18.52 20.37 7.67
CA LEU A 9 -18.34 19.11 8.41
C LEU A 9 -19.70 18.46 8.77
N LEU A 10 -20.64 19.25 9.28
CA LEU A 10 -21.97 18.74 9.64
C LEU A 10 -22.78 18.25 8.42
N GLN A 11 -22.62 18.90 7.25
CA GLN A 11 -23.24 18.41 6.02
C GLN A 11 -22.63 17.06 5.59
N GLU A 12 -21.31 16.87 5.70
CA GLU A 12 -20.67 15.59 5.39
C GLU A 12 -21.09 14.48 6.38
N VAL A 13 -21.16 14.78 7.67
CA VAL A 13 -21.70 13.84 8.67
C VAL A 13 -23.14 13.43 8.30
N LYS A 14 -23.98 14.40 7.90
CA LYS A 14 -25.33 14.10 7.45
C LYS A 14 -25.33 13.22 6.21
N ARG A 15 -24.50 13.54 5.21
CA ARG A 15 -24.37 12.73 3.99
C ARG A 15 -24.03 11.28 4.32
N GLN A 16 -23.00 11.05 5.10
CA GLN A 16 -22.57 9.69 5.49
C GLN A 16 -23.65 8.91 6.24
N ASN A 17 -24.46 9.58 7.06
CA ASN A 17 -25.55 8.94 7.81
C ASN A 17 -26.83 8.68 6.98
N THR A 18 -26.97 9.32 5.81
CA THR A 18 -28.20 9.24 5.00
C THR A 18 -28.00 8.62 3.63
N THR A 19 -26.79 8.20 3.29
CA THR A 19 -26.46 7.58 2.00
C THR A 19 -25.84 6.20 2.22
N VAL A 20 -26.03 5.30 1.25
CA VAL A 20 -25.36 4.01 1.20
C VAL A 20 -24.10 4.17 0.35
N GLU A 21 -22.95 3.88 0.95
CA GLU A 21 -21.66 3.93 0.26
C GLU A 21 -21.41 2.64 -0.52
N LEU A 22 -21.22 2.74 -1.83
CA LEU A 22 -20.97 1.61 -2.72
C LEU A 22 -19.60 1.68 -3.43
N ILE A 23 -18.75 2.63 -3.04
CA ILE A 23 -17.39 2.74 -3.57
C ILE A 23 -16.50 1.74 -2.84
N ALA A 24 -15.95 0.75 -3.55
CA ALA A 24 -15.19 -0.36 -3.00
C ALA A 24 -13.93 0.06 -2.20
N SER A 25 -13.42 1.26 -2.44
CA SER A 25 -12.26 1.82 -1.73
C SER A 25 -12.63 2.66 -0.50
N GLU A 26 -13.90 2.73 -0.11
CA GLU A 26 -14.36 3.47 1.06
C GLU A 26 -14.76 2.53 2.20
N ASN A 27 -14.55 2.99 3.43
CA ASN A 27 -14.96 2.32 4.65
C ASN A 27 -15.02 3.35 5.79
N PHE A 28 -15.57 2.94 6.92
CA PHE A 28 -15.72 3.78 8.11
C PHE A 28 -14.66 3.41 9.16
N ALA A 29 -13.74 4.32 9.41
CA ALA A 29 -12.76 4.18 10.49
C ALA A 29 -13.44 4.26 11.87
N SER A 30 -12.86 3.61 12.88
CA SER A 30 -13.35 3.73 14.25
C SER A 30 -13.15 5.13 14.82
N ASP A 31 -13.90 5.46 15.88
CA ASP A 31 -13.75 6.73 16.59
C ASP A 31 -12.32 6.92 17.12
N ASP A 32 -11.67 5.86 17.59
CA ASP A 32 -10.31 5.93 18.11
C ASP A 32 -9.29 6.19 17.02
N VAL A 33 -9.44 5.58 15.84
CA VAL A 33 -8.64 5.89 14.65
C VAL A 33 -8.81 7.37 14.28
N MET A 34 -10.05 7.87 14.22
CA MET A 34 -10.32 9.28 13.87
C MET A 34 -9.77 10.26 14.91
N ARG A 35 -9.86 9.95 16.22
CA ARG A 35 -9.28 10.77 17.31
C ARG A 35 -7.77 10.88 17.17
N LEU A 36 -7.09 9.79 16.82
CA LEU A 36 -5.63 9.78 16.63
C LEU A 36 -5.20 10.59 15.40
N CYS A 37 -5.98 10.60 14.32
CA CYS A 37 -5.73 11.47 13.16
C CYS A 37 -5.70 12.97 13.54
N GLY A 38 -6.50 13.40 14.51
CA GLY A 38 -6.57 14.78 15.02
C GLY A 38 -5.78 15.01 16.31
N SER A 39 -4.89 14.11 16.72
CA SER A 39 -4.17 14.18 17.99
C SER A 39 -2.95 15.09 17.97
N VAL A 40 -2.33 15.27 19.14
CA VAL A 40 -1.10 16.07 19.32
C VAL A 40 0.11 15.54 18.54
N PHE A 41 0.07 14.30 18.08
CA PHE A 41 1.10 13.75 17.19
C PHE A 41 1.25 14.56 15.90
N THR A 42 0.22 15.32 15.50
CA THR A 42 0.25 16.25 14.36
C THR A 42 1.34 17.32 14.49
N ASN A 43 1.70 17.71 15.72
CA ASN A 43 2.61 18.83 15.97
C ASN A 43 4.09 18.44 15.84
N LYS A 44 4.44 17.13 15.82
CA LYS A 44 5.82 16.68 15.91
C LYS A 44 6.42 16.33 14.56
N TYR A 45 7.57 16.93 14.26
CA TYR A 45 8.42 16.58 13.13
C TYR A 45 9.38 15.45 13.53
N ALA A 46 9.36 14.30 12.80
CA ALA A 46 10.08 13.09 13.18
C ALA A 46 10.79 12.43 11.99
N GLU A 47 11.52 13.23 11.18
CA GLU A 47 12.33 12.69 10.08
C GLU A 47 13.30 11.62 10.57
N GLY A 48 13.49 10.59 9.76
CA GLY A 48 14.26 9.40 10.10
C GLY A 48 13.37 8.24 10.49
N TYR A 49 13.91 7.32 11.28
CA TYR A 49 13.27 6.08 11.73
C TYR A 49 13.41 5.93 13.25
N PRO A 50 12.66 5.04 13.90
CA PRO A 50 12.81 4.81 15.34
C PRO A 50 14.28 4.64 15.76
N SER A 51 14.68 5.33 16.83
CA SER A 51 16.05 5.42 17.35
C SER A 51 17.09 6.07 16.42
N LYS A 52 16.68 6.59 15.25
CA LYS A 52 17.55 7.24 14.25
C LYS A 52 16.86 8.49 13.68
N ARG A 53 16.38 9.38 14.56
CA ARG A 53 15.73 10.64 14.17
C ARG A 53 16.74 11.75 13.97
N TYR A 54 16.36 12.70 13.13
CA TYR A 54 17.16 13.92 12.90
C TYR A 54 16.87 15.02 13.94
N TYR A 55 15.80 14.87 14.75
CA TYR A 55 15.36 15.84 15.75
C TYR A 55 15.18 15.20 17.13
N ASN A 56 15.38 16.02 18.18
CA ASN A 56 15.12 15.63 19.55
C ASN A 56 13.61 15.61 19.87
N GLY A 57 13.24 15.01 21.01
CA GLY A 57 11.88 14.93 21.49
C GLY A 57 11.02 13.96 20.69
N CYS A 58 11.63 12.90 20.17
CA CYS A 58 10.97 11.87 19.38
C CYS A 58 10.71 10.57 20.14
N GLU A 59 10.88 10.54 21.45
CA GLU A 59 10.76 9.35 22.29
C GLU A 59 9.41 8.64 22.05
N TYR A 60 8.33 9.38 22.15
CA TYR A 60 6.98 8.84 21.92
C TYR A 60 6.65 8.63 20.44
N MET A 61 7.38 9.31 19.54
CA MET A 61 7.28 9.05 18.09
C MET A 61 7.91 7.70 17.76
N ASP A 62 9.02 7.36 18.41
CA ASP A 62 9.68 6.06 18.26
C ASP A 62 8.79 4.93 18.78
N GLU A 63 8.23 5.11 19.98
CA GLU A 63 7.33 4.12 20.58
C GLU A 63 6.11 3.85 19.71
N ILE A 64 5.43 4.89 19.23
CA ILE A 64 4.19 4.73 18.45
C ILE A 64 4.46 4.18 17.03
N GLU A 65 5.57 4.56 16.40
CA GLU A 65 5.94 4.01 15.10
C GLU A 65 6.38 2.56 15.23
N GLN A 66 7.16 2.22 16.26
CA GLN A 66 7.54 0.84 16.51
C GLN A 66 6.31 -0.03 16.80
N LEU A 67 5.38 0.46 17.61
CA LEU A 67 4.11 -0.24 17.85
C LEU A 67 3.33 -0.49 16.55
N ALA A 68 3.25 0.52 15.67
CA ALA A 68 2.58 0.36 14.38
C ALA A 68 3.28 -0.71 13.50
N ILE A 69 4.61 -0.72 13.48
CA ILE A 69 5.40 -1.72 12.76
C ILE A 69 5.14 -3.12 13.31
N ASP A 70 5.18 -3.29 14.63
CA ASP A 70 5.03 -4.59 15.28
C ASP A 70 3.62 -5.17 15.08
N GLU A 71 2.58 -4.35 15.24
CA GLU A 71 1.20 -4.77 15.00
C GLU A 71 0.96 -5.09 13.51
N LEU A 72 1.55 -4.31 12.59
CA LEU A 72 1.46 -4.58 11.16
C LEU A 72 2.13 -5.91 10.79
N LYS A 73 3.31 -6.18 11.34
CA LYS A 73 4.02 -7.46 11.16
C LYS A 73 3.19 -8.63 11.69
N ARG A 74 2.51 -8.44 12.82
CA ARG A 74 1.60 -9.44 13.39
C ARG A 74 0.38 -9.69 12.50
N THR A 75 -0.21 -8.61 11.95
CA THR A 75 -1.42 -8.71 11.10
C THR A 75 -1.18 -9.56 9.85
N TYR A 76 -0.01 -9.41 9.22
CA TYR A 76 0.27 -10.07 7.93
C TYR A 76 1.38 -11.12 8.00
N PHE A 77 1.89 -11.44 9.20
CA PHE A 77 2.92 -12.46 9.43
C PHE A 77 4.17 -12.21 8.59
N CYS A 78 4.70 -10.98 8.59
CA CYS A 78 5.88 -10.60 7.82
C CYS A 78 7.10 -10.28 8.70
N ALA A 79 8.30 -10.46 8.14
CA ALA A 79 9.55 -10.18 8.84
C ALA A 79 9.80 -8.67 8.98
N ASN A 80 9.49 -7.88 7.95
CA ASN A 80 9.81 -6.46 7.87
C ASN A 80 8.61 -5.63 7.40
N ALA A 81 8.50 -4.40 7.90
CA ALA A 81 7.44 -3.48 7.55
C ALA A 81 7.89 -2.01 7.60
N ASN A 82 7.25 -1.16 6.80
CA ASN A 82 7.37 0.29 6.86
C ASN A 82 5.98 0.92 6.85
N VAL A 83 5.70 1.77 7.85
CA VAL A 83 4.40 2.41 8.05
C VAL A 83 4.39 3.88 7.65
N GLN A 84 5.51 4.42 7.16
CA GLN A 84 5.66 5.84 6.81
C GLN A 84 5.02 6.27 5.47
N PRO A 85 4.76 5.41 4.45
CA PRO A 85 4.16 5.89 3.21
C PRO A 85 2.88 6.71 3.46
N HIS A 86 2.80 7.90 2.83
CA HIS A 86 1.67 8.81 2.98
C HIS A 86 0.40 8.26 2.30
N CYS A 87 0.56 7.45 1.26
CA CYS A 87 -0.53 6.73 0.59
C CYS A 87 0.01 5.51 -0.18
N GLY A 88 -0.88 4.69 -0.74
CA GLY A 88 -0.49 3.52 -1.54
C GLY A 88 0.34 3.88 -2.77
N ALA A 89 0.03 4.97 -3.46
CA ALA A 89 0.82 5.43 -4.60
C ALA A 89 2.27 5.79 -4.22
N ASN A 90 2.49 6.40 -3.03
CA ASN A 90 3.85 6.64 -2.52
C ASN A 90 4.57 5.33 -2.20
N ALA A 91 3.87 4.36 -1.60
CA ALA A 91 4.44 3.03 -1.34
C ALA A 91 4.90 2.37 -2.65
N ASN A 92 4.05 2.33 -3.68
CA ASN A 92 4.40 1.77 -4.98
C ASN A 92 5.58 2.51 -5.63
N THR A 93 5.57 3.86 -5.61
CA THR A 93 6.67 4.67 -6.15
C THR A 93 7.99 4.39 -5.45
N ALA A 94 7.98 4.24 -4.12
CA ALA A 94 9.18 3.91 -3.36
C ALA A 94 9.71 2.51 -3.72
N VAL A 95 8.84 1.53 -3.92
CA VAL A 95 9.25 0.19 -4.40
C VAL A 95 9.90 0.29 -5.77
N TYR A 96 9.29 1.01 -6.71
CA TYR A 96 9.91 1.21 -8.03
C TYR A 96 11.28 1.87 -7.91
N GLN A 97 11.42 2.93 -7.13
CA GLN A 97 12.71 3.62 -6.92
C GLN A 97 13.77 2.70 -6.28
N ALA A 98 13.36 1.79 -5.39
CA ALA A 98 14.28 0.87 -4.72
C ALA A 98 14.82 -0.23 -5.64
N PHE A 99 14.07 -0.63 -6.66
CA PHE A 99 14.38 -1.82 -7.47
C PHE A 99 14.64 -1.53 -8.96
N LEU A 100 14.17 -0.39 -9.47
CA LEU A 100 14.16 -0.10 -10.89
C LEU A 100 14.96 1.17 -11.22
N LYS A 101 15.36 1.27 -12.48
CA LYS A 101 15.92 2.48 -13.10
C LYS A 101 14.91 3.06 -14.09
N PRO A 102 14.94 4.37 -14.35
CA PRO A 102 14.14 4.96 -15.42
C PRO A 102 14.31 4.20 -16.72
N GLY A 103 13.20 3.87 -17.39
CA GLY A 103 13.19 3.08 -18.63
C GLY A 103 13.15 1.56 -18.43
N ASP A 104 13.29 1.03 -17.21
CA ASP A 104 13.09 -0.40 -16.97
C ASP A 104 11.65 -0.80 -17.30
N THR A 105 11.48 -2.01 -17.85
CA THR A 105 10.17 -2.54 -18.24
C THR A 105 9.41 -3.04 -17.00
N ILE A 106 8.15 -2.65 -16.87
CA ILE A 106 7.22 -3.15 -15.85
C ILE A 106 5.97 -3.73 -16.52
N LEU A 107 5.34 -4.71 -15.85
CA LEU A 107 4.12 -5.35 -16.30
C LEU A 107 3.08 -5.32 -15.18
N GLY A 108 1.96 -4.61 -15.37
CA GLY A 108 0.88 -4.48 -14.40
C GLY A 108 -0.50 -4.66 -15.02
N MET A 109 -1.55 -4.73 -14.19
CA MET A 109 -2.92 -4.83 -14.70
C MET A 109 -3.39 -3.51 -15.31
N ASP A 110 -4.01 -3.55 -16.50
CA ASP A 110 -4.57 -2.34 -17.14
C ASP A 110 -5.78 -1.79 -16.36
N LEU A 111 -6.05 -0.49 -16.56
CA LEU A 111 -7.18 0.18 -15.90
C LEU A 111 -8.55 -0.36 -16.33
N ALA A 112 -8.70 -0.76 -17.60
CA ALA A 112 -9.96 -1.24 -18.13
C ALA A 112 -10.33 -2.61 -17.54
N SER A 113 -9.31 -3.40 -17.17
CA SER A 113 -9.47 -4.69 -16.49
C SER A 113 -9.56 -4.60 -14.96
N GLY A 114 -9.43 -3.40 -14.40
CA GLY A 114 -9.51 -3.15 -12.96
C GLY A 114 -8.19 -2.83 -12.26
N GLY A 115 -7.10 -2.56 -12.99
CA GLY A 115 -5.83 -2.17 -12.42
C GLY A 115 -5.86 -0.81 -11.71
N HIS A 116 -4.75 -0.43 -11.09
CA HIS A 116 -4.58 0.87 -10.44
C HIS A 116 -3.71 1.81 -11.28
N LEU A 117 -3.94 3.13 -11.16
CA LEU A 117 -3.15 4.15 -11.87
C LEU A 117 -1.63 3.97 -11.68
N SER A 118 -1.19 3.63 -10.47
CA SER A 118 0.22 3.45 -10.15
C SER A 118 0.82 2.12 -10.64
N HIS A 119 0.08 1.30 -11.40
CA HIS A 119 0.55 0.05 -12.00
C HIS A 119 0.98 0.22 -13.47
N GLY A 120 1.45 1.40 -13.87
CA GLY A 120 1.96 1.65 -15.22
C GLY A 120 1.05 2.51 -16.09
N SER A 121 -0.03 3.10 -15.57
CA SER A 121 -0.92 3.97 -16.34
C SER A 121 -0.17 5.20 -16.88
N LYS A 122 -0.35 5.51 -18.17
CA LYS A 122 0.36 6.61 -18.88
C LYS A 122 0.37 7.97 -18.16
N PRO A 123 -0.73 8.47 -17.56
CA PRO A 123 -0.70 9.75 -16.86
C PRO A 123 0.02 9.69 -15.51
N ASN A 124 0.24 8.49 -14.94
CA ASN A 124 0.90 8.29 -13.66
C ASN A 124 2.43 8.31 -13.81
N ILE A 125 3.13 8.59 -12.71
CA ILE A 125 4.60 8.56 -12.68
C ILE A 125 5.15 7.19 -13.12
N SER A 126 4.47 6.09 -12.79
CA SER A 126 4.85 4.75 -13.21
C SER A 126 4.85 4.56 -14.73
N GLY A 127 3.87 5.11 -15.43
CA GLY A 127 3.80 5.07 -16.89
C GLY A 127 4.61 6.15 -17.61
N LYS A 128 5.14 7.16 -16.86
CA LYS A 128 5.99 8.22 -17.43
C LYS A 128 7.47 7.92 -17.33
N ILE A 129 7.89 7.18 -16.29
CA ILE A 129 9.30 6.92 -15.98
C ILE A 129 9.73 5.55 -16.51
N TYR A 130 8.83 4.56 -16.47
CA TYR A 130 9.12 3.18 -16.84
C TYR A 130 8.50 2.81 -18.18
N ASP A 131 9.10 1.80 -18.86
CA ASP A 131 8.50 1.17 -20.03
C ASP A 131 7.36 0.26 -19.55
N ALA A 132 6.17 0.84 -19.43
CA ALA A 132 5.03 0.21 -18.80
C ALA A 132 4.18 -0.57 -19.82
N HIS A 133 4.07 -1.87 -19.59
CA HIS A 133 3.17 -2.79 -20.28
C HIS A 133 2.04 -3.23 -19.36
N SER A 134 0.93 -3.69 -19.96
CA SER A 134 -0.22 -4.11 -19.17
C SER A 134 -0.77 -5.45 -19.61
N TYR A 135 -1.24 -6.23 -18.63
CA TYR A 135 -2.06 -7.42 -18.84
C TYR A 135 -3.52 -7.11 -18.48
N GLY A 136 -4.44 -7.89 -19.04
CA GLY A 136 -5.88 -7.72 -18.80
C GLY A 136 -6.55 -9.01 -18.34
N VAL A 137 -7.87 -9.02 -18.48
CA VAL A 137 -8.71 -10.20 -18.25
C VAL A 137 -9.19 -10.75 -19.59
N ASN A 138 -9.48 -12.07 -19.64
CA ASN A 138 -10.09 -12.70 -20.81
C ASN A 138 -11.58 -12.31 -20.96
N GLU A 139 -12.24 -12.79 -22.01
CA GLU A 139 -13.65 -12.51 -22.32
C GLU A 139 -14.62 -12.91 -21.18
N LYS A 140 -14.22 -13.85 -20.30
CA LYS A 140 -15.01 -14.30 -19.15
C LYS A 140 -14.71 -13.47 -17.88
N GLY A 141 -13.85 -12.45 -17.97
CA GLY A 141 -13.43 -11.61 -16.85
C GLY A 141 -12.48 -12.32 -15.86
N TRP A 142 -11.69 -13.29 -16.32
CA TRP A 142 -10.64 -13.94 -15.54
C TRP A 142 -9.26 -13.48 -15.96
N LEU A 143 -8.32 -13.44 -14.99
CA LEU A 143 -6.90 -13.36 -15.30
C LEU A 143 -6.51 -14.62 -16.08
N ASP A 144 -5.91 -14.40 -17.25
CA ASP A 144 -5.37 -15.47 -18.09
C ASP A 144 -3.86 -15.60 -17.83
N LEU A 145 -3.53 -16.51 -16.92
CA LEU A 145 -2.14 -16.65 -16.44
C LEU A 145 -1.19 -17.12 -17.55
N ASP A 146 -1.66 -17.96 -18.47
CA ASP A 146 -0.84 -18.41 -19.61
C ASP A 146 -0.51 -17.22 -20.53
N ALA A 147 -1.50 -16.37 -20.83
CA ALA A 147 -1.30 -15.17 -21.63
C ALA A 147 -0.38 -14.15 -20.92
N ILE A 148 -0.48 -14.02 -19.58
CA ILE A 148 0.40 -13.16 -18.77
C ILE A 148 1.84 -13.70 -18.81
N GLU A 149 2.04 -15.01 -18.69
CA GLU A 149 3.35 -15.67 -18.76
C GLU A 149 3.98 -15.48 -20.15
N ASP A 150 3.21 -15.71 -21.20
CA ASP A 150 3.65 -15.51 -22.58
C ASP A 150 4.10 -14.06 -22.82
N GLN A 151 3.32 -13.10 -22.33
CA GLN A 151 3.66 -11.68 -22.41
C GLN A 151 4.94 -11.37 -21.62
N ALA A 152 5.02 -11.81 -20.37
CA ALA A 152 6.19 -11.61 -19.51
C ALA A 152 7.46 -12.21 -20.14
N THR A 153 7.35 -13.39 -20.76
CA THR A 153 8.46 -14.05 -21.46
C THR A 153 8.96 -13.24 -22.66
N LYS A 154 8.05 -12.59 -23.40
CA LYS A 154 8.39 -11.74 -24.56
C LYS A 154 9.07 -10.43 -24.17
N ILE A 155 8.50 -9.72 -23.16
CA ILE A 155 8.97 -8.37 -22.79
C ILE A 155 10.04 -8.37 -21.71
N LYS A 156 10.19 -9.47 -20.95
CA LYS A 156 11.16 -9.67 -19.86
C LYS A 156 11.16 -8.51 -18.87
N PRO A 157 10.02 -8.23 -18.20
CA PRO A 157 9.92 -7.10 -17.31
C PRO A 157 10.90 -7.25 -16.13
N LYS A 158 11.37 -6.12 -15.60
CA LYS A 158 12.14 -6.09 -14.36
C LYS A 158 11.25 -6.29 -13.14
N MET A 159 9.98 -5.92 -13.26
CA MET A 159 8.99 -6.07 -12.19
C MET A 159 7.64 -6.42 -12.77
N ILE A 160 6.98 -7.38 -12.14
CA ILE A 160 5.56 -7.70 -12.34
C ILE A 160 4.79 -7.14 -11.14
N ILE A 161 3.68 -6.44 -11.41
CA ILE A 161 2.80 -5.89 -10.39
C ILE A 161 1.51 -6.69 -10.39
N ALA A 162 1.26 -7.45 -9.33
CA ALA A 162 0.02 -8.17 -9.10
C ALA A 162 -0.85 -7.39 -8.12
N GLY A 163 -2.10 -7.14 -8.48
CA GLY A 163 -3.04 -6.37 -7.66
C GLY A 163 -4.04 -5.61 -8.52
N ALA A 164 -5.18 -5.28 -7.94
CA ALA A 164 -6.25 -4.61 -8.66
C ALA A 164 -7.08 -3.70 -7.75
N SER A 165 -7.73 -2.69 -8.35
CA SER A 165 -8.70 -1.82 -7.68
C SER A 165 -10.13 -2.28 -7.89
N ALA A 166 -10.44 -2.95 -9.01
CA ALA A 166 -11.79 -3.31 -9.41
C ALA A 166 -11.87 -4.73 -10.02
N TYR A 167 -11.15 -5.68 -9.43
CA TYR A 167 -11.19 -7.10 -9.79
C TYR A 167 -11.77 -7.90 -8.63
N SER A 168 -12.95 -8.47 -8.80
CA SER A 168 -13.71 -9.10 -7.72
C SER A 168 -13.39 -10.58 -7.48
N ARG A 169 -12.50 -11.16 -8.29
CA ARG A 169 -12.11 -12.57 -8.20
C ARG A 169 -10.80 -12.72 -7.44
N GLN A 170 -10.47 -13.97 -7.06
CA GLN A 170 -9.20 -14.30 -6.43
C GLN A 170 -8.02 -14.00 -7.35
N ILE A 171 -6.99 -13.33 -6.80
CA ILE A 171 -5.66 -13.24 -7.40
C ILE A 171 -4.81 -14.32 -6.74
N TYR A 172 -4.28 -15.22 -7.54
CA TYR A 172 -3.44 -16.32 -7.05
C TYR A 172 -1.98 -15.84 -7.05
N TRP A 173 -1.53 -15.35 -5.89
CA TRP A 173 -0.19 -14.73 -5.74
C TRP A 173 0.94 -15.68 -6.08
N LYS A 174 0.79 -16.98 -5.77
CA LYS A 174 1.74 -18.02 -6.08
C LYS A 174 2.00 -18.13 -7.59
N ASP A 175 0.96 -18.09 -8.40
CA ASP A 175 1.09 -18.19 -9.85
C ASP A 175 1.85 -16.99 -10.42
N PHE A 176 1.60 -15.79 -9.91
CA PHE A 176 2.40 -14.60 -10.26
C PHE A 176 3.88 -14.74 -9.83
N ARG A 177 4.15 -15.38 -8.69
CA ARG A 177 5.54 -15.67 -8.27
C ARG A 177 6.21 -16.60 -9.26
N GLU A 178 5.55 -17.67 -9.67
CA GLU A 178 6.07 -18.63 -10.64
C GLU A 178 6.38 -17.96 -11.99
N ILE A 179 5.51 -17.09 -12.48
CA ILE A 179 5.74 -16.29 -13.70
C ILE A 179 6.95 -15.37 -13.52
N ALA A 180 7.01 -14.64 -12.40
CA ALA A 180 8.11 -13.71 -12.15
C ALA A 180 9.46 -14.43 -12.05
N ASP A 181 9.51 -15.62 -11.42
CA ASP A 181 10.73 -16.44 -11.34
C ASP A 181 11.20 -16.90 -12.71
N LYS A 182 10.28 -17.33 -13.59
CA LYS A 182 10.62 -17.77 -14.96
C LYS A 182 11.32 -16.70 -15.79
N VAL A 183 10.97 -15.43 -15.56
CA VAL A 183 11.54 -14.30 -16.34
C VAL A 183 12.60 -13.51 -15.56
N GLY A 184 12.85 -13.86 -14.29
CA GLY A 184 13.81 -13.19 -13.42
C GLY A 184 13.36 -11.79 -13.00
N ALA A 185 12.04 -11.57 -12.85
CA ALA A 185 11.45 -10.31 -12.45
C ALA A 185 11.24 -10.26 -10.93
N TYR A 186 11.26 -9.04 -10.36
CA TYR A 186 10.69 -8.80 -9.03
C TYR A 186 9.17 -8.89 -9.08
N LEU A 187 8.56 -9.39 -8.00
CA LEU A 187 7.11 -9.41 -7.81
C LEU A 187 6.69 -8.38 -6.75
N LEU A 188 5.98 -7.35 -7.17
CA LEU A 188 5.26 -6.42 -6.30
C LEU A 188 3.80 -6.85 -6.20
N CYS A 189 3.32 -7.14 -4.99
CA CYS A 189 1.90 -7.39 -4.74
C CYS A 189 1.26 -6.17 -4.08
N ASP A 190 0.36 -5.50 -4.78
CA ASP A 190 -0.48 -4.42 -4.23
C ASP A 190 -1.80 -4.99 -3.73
N MET A 191 -1.88 -5.22 -2.41
CA MET A 191 -3.06 -5.82 -1.77
C MET A 191 -4.06 -4.78 -1.24
N ALA A 192 -3.97 -3.52 -1.66
CA ALA A 192 -4.72 -2.41 -1.06
C ALA A 192 -6.23 -2.66 -0.94
N HIS A 193 -6.87 -3.26 -1.94
CA HIS A 193 -8.30 -3.57 -1.91
C HIS A 193 -8.65 -4.84 -1.12
N TYR A 194 -7.68 -5.72 -0.90
CA TYR A 194 -7.87 -7.02 -0.25
C TYR A 194 -7.34 -7.05 1.18
N SER A 195 -6.62 -6.01 1.63
CA SER A 195 -5.86 -6.01 2.88
C SER A 195 -6.71 -6.33 4.12
N GLY A 196 -7.91 -5.80 4.23
CA GLY A 196 -8.82 -6.13 5.34
C GLY A 196 -9.34 -7.57 5.28
N LEU A 197 -9.58 -8.11 4.07
CA LEU A 197 -9.98 -9.51 3.88
C LEU A 197 -8.84 -10.47 4.23
N ILE A 198 -7.60 -10.10 3.88
CA ILE A 198 -6.40 -10.86 4.23
C ILE A 198 -6.21 -10.86 5.75
N ALA A 199 -6.31 -9.69 6.39
CA ALA A 199 -6.21 -9.58 7.85
C ALA A 199 -7.29 -10.41 8.58
N GLY A 200 -8.50 -10.49 8.00
CA GLY A 200 -9.60 -11.31 8.51
C GLY A 200 -9.54 -12.80 8.11
N GLY A 201 -8.51 -13.24 7.39
CA GLY A 201 -8.36 -14.63 6.97
C GLY A 201 -9.31 -15.08 5.85
N HIS A 202 -9.88 -14.14 5.08
CA HIS A 202 -10.84 -14.40 4.00
C HIS A 202 -10.25 -14.24 2.60
N TYR A 203 -8.95 -13.97 2.49
CA TYR A 203 -8.22 -13.86 1.23
C TYR A 203 -6.77 -14.25 1.46
N ASP A 204 -6.13 -14.86 0.47
CA ASP A 204 -4.75 -15.34 0.58
C ASP A 204 -3.75 -14.19 0.80
N ASN A 205 -2.79 -14.43 1.70
CA ASN A 205 -1.74 -13.48 2.02
C ASN A 205 -0.64 -13.50 0.95
N PRO A 206 -0.30 -12.35 0.29
CA PRO A 206 0.76 -12.29 -0.71
C PRO A 206 2.18 -12.32 -0.14
N VAL A 207 2.36 -12.05 1.15
CA VAL A 207 3.69 -11.91 1.79
C VAL A 207 4.63 -13.06 1.49
N PRO A 208 4.23 -14.33 1.56
CA PRO A 208 5.14 -15.46 1.28
C PRO A 208 5.63 -15.56 -0.17
N TYR A 209 5.01 -14.85 -1.09
CA TYR A 209 5.27 -14.97 -2.54
C TYR A 209 5.93 -13.73 -3.14
N ALA A 210 5.71 -12.56 -2.53
CA ALA A 210 6.14 -11.27 -3.08
C ALA A 210 7.57 -10.90 -2.65
N ASP A 211 8.30 -10.20 -3.51
CA ASP A 211 9.50 -9.49 -3.08
C ASP A 211 9.13 -8.32 -2.16
N VAL A 212 8.07 -7.59 -2.50
CA VAL A 212 7.49 -6.54 -1.67
C VAL A 212 5.97 -6.56 -1.81
N VAL A 213 5.29 -6.37 -0.70
CA VAL A 213 3.85 -6.12 -0.65
C VAL A 213 3.60 -4.67 -0.31
N THR A 214 2.68 -4.03 -1.01
CA THR A 214 2.19 -2.69 -0.68
C THR A 214 0.70 -2.71 -0.38
N SER A 215 0.25 -1.75 0.41
CA SER A 215 -1.16 -1.54 0.64
C SER A 215 -1.47 -0.10 1.03
N THR A 216 -2.75 0.22 1.01
CA THR A 216 -3.33 1.35 1.75
C THR A 216 -3.89 0.87 3.09
N THR A 217 -4.08 1.80 4.03
CA THR A 217 -4.66 1.49 5.33
C THR A 217 -6.15 1.84 5.46
N HIS A 218 -6.70 2.59 4.50
CA HIS A 218 -8.03 3.24 4.59
C HIS A 218 -9.12 2.60 3.73
N LYS A 219 -8.92 1.41 3.19
CA LYS A 219 -9.92 0.67 2.39
C LYS A 219 -10.56 -0.42 3.23
N THR A 220 -10.53 -1.68 2.79
CA THR A 220 -11.09 -2.80 3.58
C THR A 220 -10.46 -2.93 4.97
N LEU A 221 -9.22 -2.47 5.17
CA LEU A 221 -8.55 -2.48 6.47
C LEU A 221 -9.10 -1.45 7.47
N ARG A 222 -9.89 -0.47 7.02
CA ARG A 222 -10.65 0.45 7.89
C ARG A 222 -9.81 1.36 8.79
N GLY A 223 -8.56 1.63 8.38
CA GLY A 223 -7.64 2.52 9.09
C GLY A 223 -7.66 3.97 8.55
N PRO A 224 -6.71 4.80 8.98
CA PRO A 224 -6.54 6.16 8.49
C PRO A 224 -6.03 6.15 7.05
N ARG A 225 -6.15 7.27 6.34
CA ARG A 225 -5.53 7.42 5.03
C ARG A 225 -4.01 7.34 5.13
N GLY A 226 -3.44 6.38 4.42
CA GLY A 226 -2.00 6.11 4.44
C GLY A 226 -1.65 4.91 3.57
N GLY A 227 -0.36 4.62 3.49
CA GLY A 227 0.21 3.44 2.83
C GLY A 227 1.13 2.66 3.76
N ILE A 228 1.43 1.43 3.37
CA ILE A 228 2.35 0.52 4.07
C ILE A 228 3.15 -0.29 3.06
N MET A 229 4.30 -0.79 3.49
CA MET A 229 5.10 -1.77 2.76
C MET A 229 5.50 -2.93 3.68
N LEU A 230 5.53 -4.15 3.14
CA LEU A 230 5.88 -5.38 3.84
C LEU A 230 6.86 -6.19 2.97
N TRP A 231 7.81 -6.89 3.59
CA TRP A 231 8.75 -7.76 2.89
C TRP A 231 9.39 -8.78 3.83
N GLU A 232 9.90 -9.89 3.25
CA GLU A 232 10.57 -10.94 4.03
C GLU A 232 12.10 -10.79 4.03
N ASN A 233 12.70 -10.44 2.88
CA ASN A 233 14.15 -10.43 2.72
C ASN A 233 14.80 -9.21 3.39
N ASP A 234 15.59 -9.42 4.44
CA ASP A 234 16.29 -8.38 5.21
C ASP A 234 17.20 -7.50 4.34
N ASP A 235 17.77 -8.03 3.24
CA ASP A 235 18.63 -7.28 2.31
C ASP A 235 17.88 -6.12 1.63
N TYR A 236 16.56 -6.17 1.58
CA TYR A 236 15.74 -5.11 1.01
C TYR A 236 15.48 -3.95 1.96
N THR A 237 15.68 -4.15 3.25
CA THR A 237 15.31 -3.19 4.30
C THR A 237 15.93 -1.82 4.10
N LYS A 238 17.26 -1.77 3.87
CA LYS A 238 17.96 -0.49 3.69
C LYS A 238 17.46 0.27 2.46
N LYS A 239 17.30 -0.40 1.32
CA LYS A 239 16.89 0.27 0.08
C LYS A 239 15.42 0.70 0.10
N LEU A 240 14.53 -0.11 0.69
CA LEU A 240 13.10 0.22 0.81
C LEU A 240 12.89 1.40 1.77
N ASN A 241 13.52 1.37 2.94
CA ASN A 241 13.46 2.47 3.89
C ASN A 241 14.05 3.77 3.29
N SER A 242 15.21 3.68 2.61
CA SER A 242 15.81 4.84 1.95
C SER A 242 14.94 5.40 0.81
N ALA A 243 14.20 4.55 0.11
CA ALA A 243 13.30 4.98 -0.96
C ALA A 243 12.07 5.74 -0.41
N ILE A 244 11.63 5.43 0.80
CA ILE A 244 10.62 6.25 1.49
C ILE A 244 11.27 7.53 2.01
N PHE A 245 12.18 7.42 2.97
CA PHE A 245 12.87 8.59 3.52
C PHE A 245 14.39 8.42 3.39
N PRO A 246 15.07 9.35 2.74
CA PRO A 246 14.59 10.63 2.16
C PRO A 246 14.17 10.56 0.68
N GLY A 247 14.00 9.36 0.10
CA GLY A 247 13.86 9.18 -1.35
C GLY A 247 12.62 9.81 -1.96
N THR A 248 11.45 9.56 -1.41
CA THR A 248 10.15 10.03 -1.94
C THR A 248 9.38 10.91 -0.97
N GLN A 249 9.75 10.93 0.31
CA GLN A 249 9.09 11.69 1.37
C GLN A 249 10.09 12.38 2.28
N GLY A 250 9.64 13.46 2.98
CA GLY A 250 10.28 14.05 4.13
C GLY A 250 9.73 13.47 5.44
N GLY A 251 9.35 14.35 6.39
CA GLY A 251 8.84 13.92 7.70
C GLY A 251 7.59 13.05 7.61
N PRO A 252 7.53 11.96 8.38
CA PRO A 252 6.36 11.11 8.44
C PRO A 252 5.19 11.82 9.14
N LEU A 253 3.97 11.42 8.80
CA LEU A 253 2.74 11.92 9.43
C LEU A 253 2.48 11.13 10.71
N MET A 254 3.01 11.59 11.84
CA MET A 254 3.00 10.83 13.10
C MET A 254 1.60 10.57 13.65
N ASN A 255 0.66 11.50 13.45
CA ASN A 255 -0.74 11.31 13.77
C ASN A 255 -1.39 10.19 12.94
N MET A 256 -1.02 10.07 11.66
CA MET A 256 -1.49 8.96 10.82
C MET A 256 -0.82 7.64 11.21
N ILE A 257 0.45 7.66 11.62
CA ILE A 257 1.13 6.45 12.12
C ILE A 257 0.48 5.97 13.43
N ALA A 258 0.16 6.89 14.34
CA ALA A 258 -0.56 6.54 15.56
C ALA A 258 -1.94 5.93 15.25
N ALA A 259 -2.67 6.50 14.30
CA ALA A 259 -3.95 5.96 13.86
C ALA A 259 -3.81 4.60 13.13
N LYS A 260 -2.71 4.37 12.39
CA LYS A 260 -2.39 3.05 11.82
C LYS A 260 -2.15 2.02 12.92
N ALA A 261 -1.39 2.36 13.97
CA ALA A 261 -1.16 1.46 15.11
C ALA A 261 -2.48 0.99 15.73
N GLN A 262 -3.43 1.92 15.94
CA GLN A 262 -4.76 1.60 16.44
C GLN A 262 -5.53 0.68 15.50
N ALA A 263 -5.54 0.99 14.20
CA ALA A 263 -6.23 0.20 13.20
C ALA A 263 -5.69 -1.24 13.11
N PHE A 264 -4.37 -1.42 13.19
CA PHE A 264 -3.77 -2.77 13.19
C PHE A 264 -4.09 -3.55 14.48
N LYS A 265 -4.14 -2.87 15.63
CA LYS A 265 -4.63 -3.50 16.87
C LYS A 265 -6.08 -3.97 16.74
N GLU A 266 -6.95 -3.16 16.17
CA GLU A 266 -8.34 -3.55 15.90
C GLU A 266 -8.44 -4.73 14.92
N ALA A 267 -7.57 -4.79 13.91
CA ALA A 267 -7.52 -5.89 12.96
C ALA A 267 -6.98 -7.20 13.57
N ASN A 268 -6.23 -7.12 14.67
CA ASN A 268 -5.62 -8.27 15.37
C ASN A 268 -6.52 -8.84 16.50
N THR A 269 -7.71 -8.28 16.71
CA THR A 269 -8.69 -8.73 17.72
C THR A 269 -9.79 -9.57 17.07
#